data_850ed152da0187faa88ea41d324785f5
#
_entry.id   850ed152da0187faa88ea41d324785f5
#
_cell.length_a   1.000
_cell.length_b   1.000
_cell.length_c   1.000
_cell.angle_alpha   90.00
_cell.angle_beta   90.00
_cell.angle_gamma   90.00
#
_symmetry.space_group_name_H-M   'P 1'
#
loop_
_entity.id
_entity.type
_entity.pdbx_description
1 polymer ?
#
loop_
_entity_poly.entity_id
_entity_poly.type
_entity_poly.pdbx_seq_one_letter_code
_entity_poly.pdbx_strand_id
1 'polypeptide(L)'
;MSQCSISCELHDYLEIACMYGYRVRLTIKNHQTIEGKAIDTVTSAEKREYLVIDNGHEKHEVELNQLVKMEVLTPNAKFKKVSF
;
A
#
# COMPACT_ATOMS: atom_id res chain seq x y z
N MET A 1 -1.56 -24.14 2.34
CA MET A 1 -2.26 -23.30 2.15
C MET A 1 -1.70 -22.01 2.11
N SER A 2 -2.25 -21.23 1.47
CA SER A 2 -1.74 -19.96 1.31
C SER A 2 -1.68 -19.23 2.56
N GLN A 3 -0.65 -18.53 2.75
CA GLN A 3 -0.48 -17.79 3.90
C GLN A 3 -0.36 -16.35 3.60
N CYS A 4 -0.94 -15.87 2.54
CA CYS A 4 -0.97 -14.46 2.30
C CYS A 4 -1.75 -13.81 3.37
N SER A 5 -1.20 -12.86 4.05
CA SER A 5 -1.92 -12.10 5.03
C SER A 5 -2.92 -11.17 4.39
N ILE A 6 -2.85 -11.00 3.07
CA ILE A 6 -3.71 -10.11 2.31
C ILE A 6 -4.28 -10.88 1.15
N SER A 7 -5.57 -10.71 0.90
CA SER A 7 -6.23 -11.43 -0.17
C SER A 7 -5.72 -10.96 -1.54
N CYS A 8 -5.98 -11.77 -2.56
CA CYS A 8 -5.59 -11.40 -3.92
C CYS A 8 -6.25 -10.12 -4.37
N GLU A 9 -7.48 -9.88 -3.95
CA GLU A 9 -8.17 -8.65 -4.31
C GLU A 9 -7.44 -7.43 -3.76
N LEU A 10 -6.96 -7.54 -2.54
CA LEU A 10 -6.24 -6.42 -1.94
C LEU A 10 -4.90 -6.19 -2.65
N HIS A 11 -4.25 -7.27 -3.09
CA HIS A 11 -3.03 -7.12 -3.88
C HIS A 11 -3.31 -6.40 -5.19
N ASP A 12 -4.45 -6.69 -5.81
CA ASP A 12 -4.80 -6.02 -7.06
C ASP A 12 -4.98 -4.53 -6.84
N TYR A 13 -5.60 -4.12 -5.74
CA TYR A 13 -5.73 -2.70 -5.44
C TYR A 13 -4.37 -2.04 -5.26
N LEU A 14 -3.43 -2.73 -4.60
CA LEU A 14 -2.10 -2.18 -4.43
C LEU A 14 -1.40 -2.03 -5.77
N GLU A 15 -1.56 -3.01 -6.65
CA GLU A 15 -0.94 -2.94 -7.97
C GLU A 15 -1.52 -1.81 -8.79
N ILE A 16 -2.83 -1.62 -8.73
CA ILE A 16 -3.47 -0.53 -9.46
C ILE A 16 -2.95 0.81 -8.94
N ALA A 17 -2.85 0.96 -7.63
CA ALA A 17 -2.36 2.20 -7.05
C ALA A 17 -0.94 2.49 -7.53
N CYS A 18 -0.08 1.47 -7.59
CA CYS A 18 1.29 1.66 -8.03
C CYS A 18 1.35 1.93 -9.54
N MET A 19 0.53 1.23 -10.32
CA MET A 19 0.53 1.40 -11.76
C MET A 19 0.16 2.82 -12.17
N TYR A 20 -0.81 3.42 -11.48
CA TYR A 20 -1.24 4.77 -11.81
C TYR A 20 -0.55 5.84 -10.98
N GLY A 21 0.29 5.43 -10.03
CA GLY A 21 0.99 6.36 -9.18
C GLY A 21 0.05 7.16 -8.29
N TYR A 22 -0.96 6.52 -7.73
CA TYR A 22 -1.92 7.20 -6.87
C TYR A 22 -1.23 7.73 -5.62
N ARG A 23 -1.65 8.92 -5.19
CA ARG A 23 -1.24 9.40 -3.87
C ARG A 23 -2.15 8.76 -2.85
N VAL A 24 -1.57 8.17 -1.83
CA VAL A 24 -2.34 7.41 -0.85
C VAL A 24 -1.97 7.82 0.56
N ARG A 25 -2.90 7.62 1.47
CA ARG A 25 -2.65 7.74 2.91
C ARG A 25 -2.82 6.36 3.51
N LEU A 26 -1.77 5.87 4.14
CA LEU A 26 -1.78 4.55 4.74
C LEU A 26 -1.95 4.68 6.24
N THR A 27 -2.87 3.90 6.81
CA THR A 27 -3.01 3.79 8.26
C THR A 27 -2.44 2.45 8.66
N ILE A 28 -1.52 2.45 9.62
CA ILE A 28 -0.89 1.22 10.08
C ILE A 28 -1.31 0.91 11.51
N LYS A 29 -0.96 -0.28 11.97
CA LYS A 29 -1.53 -0.84 13.21
C LYS A 29 -1.25 -0.01 14.46
N ASN A 30 -0.17 0.78 14.47
CA ASN A 30 0.13 1.59 15.64
C ASN A 30 -0.53 2.97 15.57
N HIS A 31 -1.55 3.10 14.73
CA HIS A 31 -2.34 4.33 14.57
C HIS A 31 -1.58 5.46 13.88
N GLN A 32 -0.42 5.17 13.32
CA GLN A 32 0.30 6.17 12.53
C GLN A 32 -0.23 6.19 11.12
N THR A 33 -0.11 7.34 10.48
CA THR A 33 -0.47 7.47 9.07
C THR A 33 0.73 7.92 8.28
N ILE A 34 0.84 7.44 7.06
CA ILE A 34 1.93 7.77 6.15
C ILE A 34 1.32 8.12 4.82
N GLU A 35 1.70 9.29 4.28
CA GLU A 35 1.18 9.72 2.98
C GLU A 35 2.30 9.75 1.95
N GLY A 36 1.97 9.44 0.72
CA GLY A 36 2.90 9.52 -0.37
C GLY A 36 2.32 8.91 -1.62
N LYS A 37 3.14 8.86 -2.66
CA LYS A 37 2.75 8.30 -3.94
C LYS A 37 3.14 6.82 -3.96
N ALA A 38 2.19 5.96 -4.29
CA ALA A 38 2.47 4.54 -4.40
C ALA A 38 3.30 4.31 -5.66
N ILE A 39 4.45 3.66 -5.52
CA ILE A 39 5.34 3.47 -6.67
C ILE A 39 5.63 2.01 -6.94
N ASP A 40 5.63 1.14 -5.95
CA ASP A 40 5.96 -0.24 -6.21
C ASP A 40 5.59 -1.13 -5.03
N THR A 41 5.57 -2.43 -5.27
CA THR A 41 5.48 -3.41 -4.20
C THR A 41 6.71 -4.30 -4.31
N VAL A 42 7.27 -4.70 -3.18
CA VAL A 42 8.45 -5.55 -3.18
C VAL A 42 8.25 -6.69 -2.21
N THR A 43 8.94 -7.79 -2.48
CA THR A 43 8.91 -8.95 -1.61
C THR A 43 10.32 -9.24 -1.16
N SER A 44 10.51 -9.36 0.15
CA SER A 44 11.84 -9.60 0.70
C SER A 44 12.22 -11.06 0.55
N ALA A 45 13.48 -11.38 0.86
CA ALA A 45 13.96 -12.75 0.82
C ALA A 45 13.18 -13.64 1.79
N GLU A 46 12.59 -13.05 2.83
CA GLU A 46 11.79 -13.78 3.80
C GLU A 46 10.33 -13.85 3.39
N LYS A 47 10.03 -13.43 2.18
CA LYS A 47 8.68 -13.46 1.62
C LYS A 47 7.73 -12.50 2.33
N ARG A 48 8.26 -11.45 2.92
CA ARG A 48 7.44 -10.37 3.46
C ARG A 48 7.21 -9.36 2.36
N GLU A 49 6.01 -8.85 2.29
CA GLU A 49 5.63 -7.94 1.23
C GLU A 49 5.54 -6.53 1.76
N TYR A 50 5.99 -5.58 0.97
CA TYR A 50 6.02 -4.17 1.34
C TYR A 50 5.45 -3.32 0.21
N LEU A 51 4.78 -2.25 0.59
CA LEU A 51 4.37 -1.22 -0.35
C LEU A 51 5.37 -0.09 -0.23
N VAL A 52 5.94 0.33 -1.36
CA VAL A 52 6.90 1.42 -1.39
C VAL A 52 6.16 2.69 -1.77
N ILE A 53 6.28 3.72 -0.94
CA ILE A 53 5.69 5.01 -1.23
C ILE A 53 6.78 6.07 -1.21
N ASP A 54 6.55 7.14 -1.98
CA ASP A 54 7.50 8.25 -2.11
C ASP A 54 6.79 9.50 -1.61
N ASN A 55 7.33 10.10 -0.55
CA ASN A 55 6.70 11.27 0.04
C ASN A 55 7.28 12.58 -0.50
N GLY A 56 8.08 12.50 -1.56
CA GLY A 56 8.68 13.68 -2.15
C GLY A 56 10.10 13.94 -1.70
N HIS A 57 10.51 13.35 -0.60
CA HIS A 57 11.86 13.50 -0.07
C HIS A 57 12.57 12.16 0.01
N GLU A 58 11.87 11.13 0.36
CA GLU A 58 12.46 9.81 0.50
C GLU A 58 11.40 8.75 0.27
N LYS A 59 11.85 7.52 0.10
CA LYS A 59 10.97 6.40 -0.11
C LYS A 59 10.82 5.64 1.20
N HIS A 60 9.60 5.18 1.46
CA HIS A 60 9.30 4.38 2.64
C HIS A 60 8.77 3.04 2.21
N GLU A 61 9.18 1.99 2.91
CA GLU A 61 8.63 0.66 2.69
C GLU A 61 7.74 0.34 3.87
N VAL A 62 6.48 0.04 3.58
CA VAL A 62 5.49 -0.28 4.61
C VAL A 62 5.10 -1.73 4.46
N GLU A 63 5.32 -2.52 5.50
CA GLU A 63 4.99 -3.94 5.44
C GLU A 63 3.48 -4.11 5.38
N LEU A 64 3.02 -4.93 4.45
CA LEU A 64 1.58 -5.08 4.22
C LEU A 64 0.86 -5.64 5.44
N ASN A 65 1.53 -6.43 6.25
CA ASN A 65 0.97 -6.93 7.50
C ASN A 65 0.59 -5.84 8.46
N GLN A 66 1.22 -4.68 8.35
CA GLN A 66 0.97 -3.58 9.26
C GLN A 66 -0.14 -2.66 8.78
N LEU A 67 -0.59 -2.84 7.55
CA LEU A 67 -1.59 -1.96 6.98
C LEU A 67 -2.96 -2.26 7.57
N VAL A 68 -3.67 -1.21 7.96
CA VAL A 68 -5.06 -1.29 8.38
C VAL A 68 -5.96 -0.77 7.28
N LYS A 69 -5.54 0.32 6.64
CA LYS A 69 -6.37 0.99 5.66
C LYS A 69 -5.50 1.76 4.68
N MET A 70 -5.92 1.84 3.44
CA MET A 70 -5.30 2.68 2.45
C MET A 70 -6.37 3.58 1.83
N GLU A 71 -6.19 4.89 1.94
CA GLU A 71 -7.09 5.85 1.32
C GLU A 71 -6.40 6.46 0.12
N VAL A 72 -7.10 6.53 -1.01
CA VAL A 72 -6.55 7.11 -2.22
C VAL A 72 -6.94 8.58 -2.25
N LEU A 73 -5.95 9.45 -2.34
CA LEU A 73 -6.14 10.88 -2.34
C LEU A 73 -6.21 11.47 -3.74
N THR A 74 -5.84 10.70 -4.75
CA THR A 74 -5.84 11.14 -6.14
C THR A 74 -7.29 11.24 -6.64
N PRO A 75 -7.69 12.36 -7.23
CA PRO A 75 -9.04 12.48 -7.77
C PRO A 75 -9.24 11.54 -8.95
N ASN A 76 -10.48 11.07 -9.13
CA ASN A 76 -10.85 10.21 -10.24
C ASN A 76 -10.14 8.86 -10.24
N ALA A 77 -9.69 8.42 -9.07
CA ALA A 77 -9.07 7.12 -8.95
C ALA A 77 -10.12 6.02 -9.12
N LYS A 78 -9.68 4.85 -9.47
CA LYS A 78 -10.57 3.72 -9.69
C LYS A 78 -11.21 3.22 -8.40
N PHE A 79 -10.61 3.54 -7.26
CA PHE A 79 -11.18 3.23 -5.97
C PHE A 79 -10.71 4.31 -4.98
N LYS A 80 -11.39 4.42 -3.86
CA LYS A 80 -11.08 5.48 -2.90
C LYS A 80 -10.47 4.98 -1.61
N LYS A 81 -10.85 3.82 -1.16
CA LYS A 81 -10.39 3.32 0.12
C LYS A 81 -10.42 1.81 0.13
N VAL A 82 -9.43 1.21 0.76
CA VAL A 82 -9.34 -0.23 0.90
C VAL A 82 -9.01 -0.52 2.36
N SER A 83 -9.75 -1.43 2.97
CA SER A 83 -9.47 -1.89 4.33
C SER A 83 -8.77 -3.23 4.25
N PHE A 84 -7.77 -3.40 5.07
CA PHE A 84 -6.96 -4.62 5.09
C PHE A 84 -7.27 -5.50 6.28
#